data_81ea8d29bb3091aeaf960bf899b0e776
#
_entry.id   81ea8d29bb3091aeaf960bf899b0e776
#
_cell.length_a   1.000
_cell.length_b   1.000
_cell.length_c   1.000
_cell.angle_alpha   90.00
_cell.angle_beta   90.00
_cell.angle_gamma   90.00
#
_symmetry.space_group_name_H-M   'P 1'
#
loop_
_entity.id
_entity.type
_entity.pdbx_description
1 polymer ?
#
loop_
_entity_poly.entity_id
_entity_poly.type
_entity_poly.pdbx_seq_one_letter_code
_entity_poly.pdbx_strand_id
1 'polypeptide(L)'
;MDLEVKELCALDINIYKCITENIDTDRVVLTNKSVIHIADHHPDAYNDVLIELKDTITSPDFIISDGKHENTGLIIKKIESSEKTDQHTFIVLKICTNSQNGQLANSIISGWKISDKRLQSYLRNKQVLYKKEKS
;
A
#
# COMPACT_ATOMS: atom_id res chain seq x y z
N MET A 1 23.92 4.10 12.08
CA MET A 1 22.88 5.08 11.83
C MET A 1 21.54 4.38 11.68
N ASP A 2 20.68 4.67 12.59
CA ASP A 2 19.43 3.94 12.64
C ASP A 2 18.46 4.46 11.62
N LEU A 3 18.03 3.59 10.76
CA LEU A 3 16.91 3.87 9.87
C LEU A 3 15.68 3.91 10.76
N GLU A 4 15.17 5.10 11.00
CA GLU A 4 13.94 5.22 11.74
C GLU A 4 12.82 4.59 10.93
N VAL A 5 12.16 3.66 11.58
CA VAL A 5 11.03 2.95 10.99
C VAL A 5 9.81 3.34 11.79
N LYS A 6 8.82 3.89 11.12
CA LYS A 6 7.58 4.29 11.76
C LYS A 6 6.53 3.21 11.57
N GLU A 7 6.02 2.67 12.66
CA GLU A 7 4.91 1.73 12.58
C GLU A 7 3.65 2.43 12.14
N LEU A 8 2.99 1.87 11.15
CA LEU A 8 1.78 2.45 10.62
C LEU A 8 0.54 1.69 11.10
N CYS A 9 0.51 0.38 10.88
CA CYS A 9 -0.68 -0.42 11.16
C CYS A 9 -0.36 -1.91 11.01
N ALA A 10 -1.39 -2.73 11.19
CA ALA A 10 -1.32 -4.16 10.87
C ALA A 10 -2.19 -4.45 9.66
N LEU A 11 -1.70 -5.29 8.74
CA LEU A 11 -2.50 -5.72 7.61
C LEU A 11 -3.31 -6.97 7.97
N ASP A 12 -4.36 -7.24 7.20
CA ASP A 12 -5.13 -8.47 7.34
C ASP A 12 -4.45 -9.56 6.50
N ILE A 13 -3.80 -10.49 7.18
CA ILE A 13 -3.04 -11.54 6.50
C ILE A 13 -3.93 -12.33 5.55
N ASN A 14 -5.18 -12.56 5.90
CA ASN A 14 -6.10 -13.31 5.03
C ASN A 14 -6.33 -12.61 3.69
N ILE A 15 -6.37 -11.29 3.69
CA ILE A 15 -6.51 -10.52 2.46
C ILE A 15 -5.21 -10.53 1.68
N TYR A 16 -4.08 -10.34 2.35
CA TYR A 16 -2.79 -10.16 1.69
C TYR A 16 -2.13 -11.46 1.25
N LYS A 17 -2.69 -12.61 1.62
CA LYS A 17 -2.23 -13.90 1.09
C LYS A 17 -2.33 -13.99 -0.43
N CYS A 18 -3.10 -13.12 -1.05
CA CYS A 18 -3.17 -13.07 -2.51
C CYS A 18 -1.85 -12.64 -3.15
N ILE A 19 -1.00 -11.93 -2.41
CA ILE A 19 0.31 -11.53 -2.90
C ILE A 19 1.31 -12.69 -2.73
N THR A 20 1.34 -13.26 -1.54
CA THR A 20 2.19 -14.41 -1.24
C THR A 20 1.62 -15.15 -0.03
N GLU A 21 1.73 -16.46 -0.02
CA GLU A 21 1.21 -17.27 1.08
C GLU A 21 2.10 -17.20 2.32
N ASN A 22 3.34 -16.78 2.17
CA ASN A 22 4.35 -16.86 3.24
C ASN A 22 4.55 -15.51 3.91
N ILE A 23 3.50 -14.95 4.46
CA ILE A 23 3.60 -13.66 5.16
C ILE A 23 4.09 -13.91 6.60
N ASP A 24 5.26 -13.37 6.93
CA ASP A 24 5.88 -13.59 8.24
C ASP A 24 5.26 -12.75 9.35
N THR A 25 4.66 -11.61 9.00
CA THR A 25 4.14 -10.68 10.01
C THR A 25 3.03 -9.83 9.42
N ASP A 26 2.14 -9.35 10.28
CA ASP A 26 1.10 -8.39 9.87
C ASP A 26 1.55 -6.94 10.05
N ARG A 27 2.72 -6.71 10.64
CA ARG A 27 3.22 -5.37 10.94
C ARG A 27 3.57 -4.63 9.66
N VAL A 28 3.06 -3.40 9.52
CA VAL A 28 3.35 -2.54 8.36
C VAL A 28 4.05 -1.28 8.84
N VAL A 29 5.15 -0.94 8.18
CA VAL A 29 5.97 0.19 8.57
C VAL A 29 6.26 1.11 7.38
N LEU A 30 6.54 2.36 7.71
CA LEU A 30 7.09 3.34 6.79
C LEU A 30 8.56 3.50 7.09
N THR A 31 9.42 3.36 6.08
CA THR A 31 10.84 3.66 6.25
C THR A 31 11.04 5.17 6.25
N ASN A 32 12.14 5.62 6.81
CA ASN A 32 12.48 7.04 6.82
C ASN A 32 12.50 7.61 5.39
N LYS A 33 13.03 6.84 4.46
CA LYS A 33 13.07 7.25 3.05
C LYS A 33 11.66 7.46 2.49
N SER A 34 10.73 6.57 2.82
CA SER A 34 9.34 6.70 2.37
C SER A 34 8.65 7.91 2.99
N VAL A 35 8.91 8.17 4.26
CA VAL A 35 8.38 9.34 4.95
C VAL A 35 8.85 10.62 4.27
N ILE A 36 10.14 10.70 3.98
CA ILE A 36 10.72 11.87 3.30
C ILE A 36 10.09 12.06 1.92
N HIS A 37 9.96 10.98 1.16
CA HIS A 37 9.35 11.02 -0.17
C HIS A 37 7.92 11.56 -0.12
N ILE A 38 7.13 11.08 0.81
CA ILE A 38 5.74 11.52 0.96
C ILE A 38 5.71 12.99 1.36
N ALA A 39 6.55 13.40 2.31
CA ALA A 39 6.60 14.78 2.78
C ALA A 39 7.00 15.73 1.65
N ASP A 40 7.93 15.34 0.78
CA ASP A 40 8.35 16.16 -0.34
C ASP A 40 7.26 16.37 -1.36
N HIS A 41 6.49 15.33 -1.64
CA HIS A 41 5.45 15.40 -2.67
C HIS A 41 4.12 15.91 -2.15
N HIS A 42 3.89 15.84 -0.83
CA HIS A 42 2.63 16.23 -0.22
C HIS A 42 2.86 16.97 1.10
N PRO A 43 3.61 18.11 1.06
CA PRO A 43 4.03 18.75 2.32
C PRO A 43 2.87 19.28 3.17
N ASP A 44 1.79 19.73 2.52
CA ASP A 44 0.65 20.32 3.24
C ASP A 44 -0.36 19.29 3.71
N ALA A 45 -0.23 18.05 3.24
CA ALA A 45 -1.20 17.00 3.53
C ALA A 45 -0.56 15.77 4.16
N TYR A 46 0.62 15.94 4.78
CA TYR A 46 1.39 14.80 5.29
C TYR A 46 0.59 13.94 6.27
N ASN A 47 -0.06 14.57 7.24
CA ASN A 47 -0.85 13.80 8.21
C ASN A 47 -2.05 13.13 7.58
N ASP A 48 -2.70 13.80 6.63
CA ASP A 48 -3.84 13.23 5.92
C ASP A 48 -3.41 12.03 5.09
N VAL A 49 -2.24 12.13 4.46
CA VAL A 49 -1.68 11.02 3.68
C VAL A 49 -1.41 9.81 4.57
N LEU A 50 -0.86 10.02 5.77
CA LEU A 50 -0.62 8.91 6.70
C LEU A 50 -1.91 8.20 7.09
N ILE A 51 -2.97 8.96 7.35
CA ILE A 51 -4.29 8.38 7.66
C ILE A 51 -4.81 7.58 6.47
N GLU A 52 -4.70 8.12 5.27
CA GLU A 52 -5.14 7.44 4.06
C GLU A 52 -4.32 6.18 3.78
N LEU A 53 -3.02 6.21 4.05
CA LEU A 53 -2.17 5.03 3.89
C LEU A 53 -2.63 3.92 4.83
N LYS A 54 -2.89 4.27 6.08
CA LYS A 54 -3.37 3.30 7.06
C LYS A 54 -4.71 2.69 6.63
N ASP A 55 -5.65 3.54 6.23
CA ASP A 55 -6.95 3.08 5.78
C ASP A 55 -6.83 2.17 4.55
N THR A 56 -5.94 2.52 3.64
CA THR A 56 -5.74 1.73 2.42
C THR A 56 -5.20 0.34 2.75
N ILE A 57 -4.22 0.25 3.64
CA ILE A 57 -3.64 -1.03 4.01
C ILE A 57 -4.64 -1.89 4.78
N THR A 58 -5.39 -1.28 5.69
CA THR A 58 -6.31 -2.05 6.54
C THR A 58 -7.59 -2.45 5.81
N SER A 59 -7.98 -1.70 4.79
CA SER A 59 -9.24 -1.97 4.06
C SER A 59 -9.08 -1.64 2.57
N PRO A 60 -8.27 -2.41 1.83
CA PRO A 60 -8.05 -2.12 0.42
C PRO A 60 -9.27 -2.46 -0.43
N ASP A 61 -9.45 -1.72 -1.52
CA ASP A 61 -10.46 -2.05 -2.52
C ASP A 61 -9.91 -2.98 -3.58
N PHE A 62 -8.63 -2.80 -3.96
CA PHE A 62 -7.96 -3.66 -4.92
C PHE A 62 -6.53 -3.94 -4.48
N ILE A 63 -6.05 -5.14 -4.77
CA ILE A 63 -4.64 -5.47 -4.70
C ILE A 63 -4.26 -6.02 -6.08
N ILE A 64 -3.26 -5.41 -6.68
CA ILE A 64 -2.84 -5.73 -8.03
C ILE A 64 -1.39 -6.21 -8.00
N SER A 65 -1.07 -7.18 -8.84
CA SER A 65 0.30 -7.66 -8.95
C SER A 65 1.22 -6.58 -9.49
N ASP A 66 2.37 -6.40 -8.84
CA ASP A 66 3.39 -5.48 -9.34
C ASP A 66 3.97 -5.97 -10.67
N GLY A 67 4.09 -7.27 -10.84
CA GLY A 67 4.57 -7.87 -12.08
C GLY A 67 6.08 -7.85 -12.25
N LYS A 68 6.80 -7.06 -11.46
CA LYS A 68 8.25 -6.90 -11.59
C LYS A 68 9.02 -7.35 -10.37
N HIS A 69 8.44 -7.18 -9.19
CA HIS A 69 9.12 -7.48 -7.93
C HIS A 69 8.33 -8.52 -7.17
N GLU A 70 9.02 -9.56 -6.70
CA GLU A 70 8.40 -10.59 -5.90
C GLU A 70 7.89 -10.03 -4.59
N ASN A 71 6.80 -10.59 -4.09
CA ASN A 71 6.23 -10.26 -2.80
C ASN A 71 5.85 -8.78 -2.67
N THR A 72 5.56 -8.15 -3.80
CA THR A 72 5.19 -6.74 -3.85
C THR A 72 3.83 -6.59 -4.49
N GLY A 73 2.97 -5.83 -3.84
CA GLY A 73 1.63 -5.58 -4.34
C GLY A 73 1.36 -4.09 -4.49
N LEU A 74 0.46 -3.78 -5.39
CA LEU A 74 -0.06 -2.43 -5.58
C LEU A 74 -1.41 -2.38 -4.88
N ILE A 75 -1.50 -1.59 -3.82
CA ILE A 75 -2.66 -1.55 -2.95
C ILE A 75 -3.44 -0.28 -3.25
N ILE A 76 -4.70 -0.42 -3.57
CA ILE A 76 -5.52 0.71 -4.02
C ILE A 76 -6.78 0.82 -3.19
N LYS A 77 -7.09 2.03 -2.77
CA LYS A 77 -8.37 2.36 -2.14
C LYS A 77 -9.05 3.45 -2.94
N LYS A 78 -10.27 3.19 -3.37
CA LYS A 78 -11.08 4.17 -4.07
C LYS A 78 -11.56 5.23 -3.10
N ILE A 79 -11.38 6.48 -3.48
CA ILE A 79 -11.90 7.58 -2.70
C ILE A 79 -13.25 7.97 -3.28
N GLU A 80 -14.29 7.77 -2.50
CA GLU A 80 -15.63 8.17 -2.88
C GLU A 80 -15.89 9.55 -2.30
N SER A 81 -15.57 10.56 -3.09
CA SER A 81 -15.86 11.93 -2.74
C SER A 81 -16.82 12.50 -3.77
N SER A 82 -17.86 13.17 -3.29
CA SER A 82 -18.83 13.78 -4.20
C SER A 82 -18.25 14.93 -5.01
N GLU A 83 -17.12 15.45 -4.62
CA GLU A 83 -16.55 16.64 -5.27
C GLU A 83 -15.34 16.36 -6.14
N LYS A 84 -14.56 15.32 -5.84
CA LYS A 84 -13.39 14.97 -6.63
C LYS A 84 -13.24 13.46 -6.67
N THR A 85 -13.88 12.88 -7.65
CA THR A 85 -13.97 11.43 -7.77
C THR A 85 -12.82 10.81 -8.54
N ASP A 86 -11.85 11.62 -8.96
CA ASP A 86 -10.83 11.17 -9.90
C ASP A 86 -9.54 10.69 -9.27
N GLN A 87 -9.45 10.71 -7.95
CA GLN A 87 -8.18 10.35 -7.32
C GLN A 87 -8.38 9.25 -6.30
N HIS A 88 -7.52 8.24 -6.41
CA HIS A 88 -7.54 7.09 -5.52
C HIS A 88 -6.17 6.94 -4.86
N THR A 89 -6.14 6.39 -3.66
CA THR A 89 -4.88 6.15 -2.96
C THR A 89 -4.22 4.91 -3.52
N PHE A 90 -2.93 5.00 -3.79
CA PHE A 90 -2.13 3.95 -4.40
C PHE A 90 -0.87 3.75 -3.58
N ILE A 91 -0.60 2.52 -3.16
CA ILE A 91 0.56 2.19 -2.33
C ILE A 91 1.31 1.03 -2.97
N VAL A 92 2.64 1.12 -2.98
CA VAL A 92 3.49 -0.01 -3.32
C VAL A 92 3.95 -0.62 -2.00
N LEU A 93 3.52 -1.86 -1.75
CA LEU A 93 3.79 -2.56 -0.50
C LEU A 93 4.62 -3.80 -0.74
N LYS A 94 5.74 -3.91 -0.01
CA LYS A 94 6.57 -5.11 -0.04
C LYS A 94 6.28 -5.95 1.19
N ILE A 95 5.93 -7.22 0.96
CA ILE A 95 5.61 -8.16 2.03
C ILE A 95 6.89 -8.80 2.55
N CYS A 96 6.99 -8.92 3.86
CA CYS A 96 8.09 -9.62 4.51
C CYS A 96 7.82 -11.12 4.49
N THR A 97 8.65 -11.86 3.75
CA THR A 97 8.51 -13.31 3.62
C THR A 97 9.69 -14.07 4.20
N ASN A 98 10.72 -13.37 4.62
CA ASN A 98 11.92 -14.01 5.12
C ASN A 98 12.56 -13.08 6.14
N SER A 99 12.44 -13.43 7.40
CA SER A 99 12.87 -12.59 8.50
C SER A 99 14.37 -12.70 8.76
N GLN A 100 15.18 -12.57 7.74
CA GLN A 100 16.62 -12.48 7.93
C GLN A 100 16.94 -11.14 8.58
N ASN A 101 17.88 -11.13 9.48
CA ASN A 101 18.37 -9.93 10.18
C ASN A 101 17.41 -9.39 11.25
N GLY A 102 16.46 -10.17 11.70
CA GLY A 102 15.59 -9.78 12.80
C GLY A 102 14.60 -8.67 12.51
N GLN A 103 14.47 -8.27 11.26
CA GLN A 103 13.48 -7.27 10.90
C GLN A 103 12.25 -7.93 10.33
N LEU A 104 11.19 -7.91 11.12
CA LEU A 104 9.92 -8.49 10.73
C LEU A 104 8.93 -7.35 10.49
N ALA A 105 8.86 -6.89 9.26
CA ALA A 105 7.89 -5.87 8.90
C ALA A 105 7.66 -5.83 7.40
N ASN A 106 6.40 -5.58 7.03
CA ASN A 106 6.05 -5.26 5.66
C ASN A 106 6.31 -3.77 5.46
N SER A 107 6.86 -3.39 4.32
CA SER A 107 7.35 -2.03 4.11
C SER A 107 6.60 -1.32 2.99
N ILE A 108 6.14 -0.10 3.27
CA ILE A 108 5.62 0.77 2.23
C ILE A 108 6.80 1.37 1.48
N ILE A 109 6.90 1.03 0.19
CA ILE A 109 7.97 1.53 -0.68
C ILE A 109 7.66 2.94 -1.15
N SER A 110 6.42 3.17 -1.56
CA SER A 110 5.96 4.49 -1.96
C SER A 110 4.44 4.54 -1.96
N GLY A 111 3.90 5.74 -2.03
CA GLY A 111 2.46 5.94 -2.09
C GLY A 111 2.15 7.29 -2.70
N TRP A 112 1.07 7.34 -3.49
CA TRP A 112 0.62 8.59 -4.11
C TRP A 112 -0.83 8.45 -4.54
N LYS A 113 -1.35 9.50 -5.16
CA LYS A 113 -2.70 9.47 -5.73
C LYS A 113 -2.63 9.13 -7.20
N ILE A 114 -3.56 8.32 -7.67
CA ILE A 114 -3.70 8.04 -9.09
C ILE A 114 -5.11 8.42 -9.54
N SER A 115 -5.24 8.76 -10.82
CA SER A 115 -6.54 9.08 -11.40
C SER A 115 -7.37 7.83 -11.61
N ASP A 116 -8.67 8.01 -11.75
CA ASP A 116 -9.55 6.89 -12.09
C ASP A 116 -9.16 6.26 -13.42
N LYS A 117 -8.77 7.10 -14.38
CA LYS A 117 -8.32 6.61 -15.70
C LYS A 117 -7.11 5.67 -15.55
N ARG A 118 -6.15 6.04 -14.69
CA ARG A 118 -4.99 5.19 -14.45
C ARG A 118 -5.38 3.91 -13.72
N LEU A 119 -6.29 4.01 -12.76
CA LEU A 119 -6.79 2.83 -12.08
C LEU A 119 -7.43 1.85 -13.07
N GLN A 120 -8.28 2.34 -13.97
CA GLN A 120 -8.91 1.48 -14.95
C GLN A 120 -7.88 0.84 -15.89
N SER A 121 -6.82 1.57 -16.23
CA SER A 121 -5.72 1.01 -17.02
C SER A 121 -5.03 -0.15 -16.29
N TYR A 122 -4.75 0.02 -15.01
CA TYR A 122 -4.14 -1.05 -14.21
C TYR A 122 -5.05 -2.27 -14.12
N LEU A 123 -6.35 -2.05 -13.94
CA LEU A 123 -7.30 -3.15 -13.83
C LEU A 123 -7.42 -3.95 -15.13
N ARG A 124 -7.19 -3.31 -16.27
CA ARG A 124 -7.23 -3.99 -17.58
C ARG A 124 -5.91 -4.68 -17.93
N ASN A 125 -4.78 -4.07 -17.54
CA ASN A 125 -3.48 -4.48 -18.04
C ASN A 125 -2.63 -5.27 -17.05
N LYS A 126 -3.00 -5.26 -15.78
CA LYS A 126 -2.26 -5.96 -14.73
C LYS A 126 -3.16 -7.00 -14.08
N GLN A 127 -2.54 -7.96 -13.41
CA GLN A 127 -3.30 -9.01 -12.74
C GLN A 127 -3.88 -8.49 -11.43
N VAL A 128 -5.21 -8.55 -11.32
CA VAL A 128 -5.91 -8.20 -10.08
C VAL A 128 -5.90 -9.40 -9.15
N LEU A 129 -5.27 -9.27 -7.99
CA LEU A 129 -5.14 -10.34 -7.01
C LEU A 129 -6.27 -10.34 -5.99
N TYR A 130 -6.82 -9.18 -5.73
CA TYR A 130 -7.89 -9.02 -4.73
C TYR A 130 -8.80 -7.88 -5.16
N LYS A 131 -10.08 -8.10 -5.00
CA LYS A 131 -11.10 -7.08 -5.21
C LYS A 131 -12.10 -7.17 -4.08
N LYS A 132 -12.30 -6.04 -3.38
CA LYS A 132 -13.28 -6.01 -2.29
C LYS A 132 -14.66 -6.21 -2.84
N GLU A 133 -15.39 -7.15 -2.25
CA GLU A 133 -16.77 -7.38 -2.62
C GLU A 133 -17.66 -6.31 -2.00
N LYS A 134 -18.57 -5.79 -2.81
CA LYS A 134 -19.59 -4.89 -2.29
C LYS A 134 -20.67 -5.72 -1.63
N SER A 135 -20.79 -5.52 -0.33
CA SER A 135 -21.86 -6.15 0.42
C SER A 135 -23.15 -5.35 0.27
#